data_6335c150d40927bf36a088d48da59048
#
_entry.id   6335c150d40927bf36a088d48da59048
#
_cell.length_a   1.000
_cell.length_b   1.000
_cell.length_c   1.000
_cell.angle_alpha   90.00
_cell.angle_beta   90.00
_cell.angle_gamma   90.00
#
_symmetry.space_group_name_H-M   'P 1'
#
loop_
_entity.id
_entity.type
_entity.pdbx_description
1 polymer ?
#
loop_
_entity_poly.entity_id
_entity_poly.type
_entity_poly.pdbx_seq_one_letter_code
_entity_poly.pdbx_strand_id
1 'polypeptide(L)'
;MSRSRRTARDAGTRFERLVADYLAGRLGADIDRQVKTGSHDTGDIRGVSMAGRGFAIECKDYQGRHELPKWLREAETERRNRGADYGVVVWKRRGTAIPGEQFVTMTLETFAAMLAGADREE
;
A
#
# COMPACT_ATOMS: atom_id res chain seq x y z
N MET A 1 0.21 25.27 -7.64
CA MET A 1 1.06 24.82 -8.76
C MET A 1 1.03 23.31 -8.86
N SER A 2 0.94 22.81 -10.06
CA SER A 2 1.02 21.37 -10.26
C SER A 2 2.47 20.90 -10.21
N ARG A 3 2.67 19.67 -9.77
CA ARG A 3 3.98 19.03 -9.77
C ARG A 3 4.43 18.72 -11.19
N SER A 4 5.74 18.81 -11.45
CA SER A 4 6.30 18.20 -12.64
C SER A 4 6.25 16.66 -12.49
N ARG A 5 6.42 15.93 -13.60
CA ARG A 5 6.49 14.45 -13.55
C ARG A 5 7.59 13.96 -12.64
N ARG A 6 8.76 14.61 -12.70
CA ARG A 6 9.91 14.25 -11.87
C ARG A 6 9.59 14.47 -10.39
N THR A 7 9.03 15.62 -10.05
CA THR A 7 8.66 15.95 -8.66
C THR A 7 7.61 14.98 -8.13
N ALA A 8 6.61 14.64 -8.95
CA ALA A 8 5.58 13.68 -8.56
C ALA A 8 6.18 12.29 -8.32
N ARG A 9 7.09 11.85 -9.18
CA ARG A 9 7.76 10.55 -9.02
C ARG A 9 8.62 10.52 -7.75
N ASP A 10 9.36 11.60 -7.49
CA ASP A 10 10.20 11.70 -6.30
C ASP A 10 9.35 11.71 -5.03
N ALA A 11 8.23 12.40 -5.04
CA ALA A 11 7.30 12.40 -3.91
C ALA A 11 6.72 11.02 -3.67
N GLY A 12 6.35 10.31 -4.73
CA GLY A 12 5.87 8.93 -4.63
C GLY A 12 6.90 8.01 -4.00
N THR A 13 8.15 8.10 -4.44
CA THR A 13 9.25 7.30 -3.90
C THR A 13 9.49 7.61 -2.42
N ARG A 14 9.47 8.89 -2.04
CA ARG A 14 9.63 9.29 -0.64
C ARG A 14 8.48 8.76 0.22
N PHE A 15 7.26 8.80 -0.31
CA PHE A 15 6.10 8.31 0.43
C PHE A 15 6.17 6.79 0.62
N GLU A 16 6.57 6.04 -0.41
CA GLU A 16 6.80 4.60 -0.29
C GLU A 16 7.83 4.30 0.80
N ARG A 17 8.93 5.05 0.83
CA ARG A 17 9.96 4.88 1.85
C ARG A 17 9.42 5.17 3.24
N LEU A 18 8.64 6.24 3.38
CA LEU A 18 8.01 6.60 4.65
C LEU A 18 7.11 5.47 5.17
N VAL A 19 6.27 4.92 4.29
CA VAL A 19 5.34 3.84 4.65
C VAL A 19 6.11 2.56 5.00
N ALA A 20 7.08 2.18 4.16
CA ALA A 20 7.87 0.97 4.40
C ALA A 20 8.63 1.04 5.73
N ASP A 21 9.28 2.16 6.00
CA ASP A 21 10.06 2.32 7.24
C ASP A 21 9.16 2.28 8.47
N TYR A 22 8.00 2.91 8.40
CA TYR A 22 7.04 2.88 9.51
C TYR A 22 6.57 1.46 9.79
N LEU A 23 6.16 0.73 8.76
CA LEU A 23 5.70 -0.65 8.92
C LEU A 23 6.81 -1.57 9.40
N ALA A 24 8.02 -1.41 8.87
CA ALA A 24 9.16 -2.21 9.30
C ALA A 24 9.49 -1.98 10.77
N GLY A 25 9.44 -0.72 11.21
CA GLY A 25 9.69 -0.39 12.61
C GLY A 25 8.65 -0.94 13.57
N ARG A 26 7.41 -1.11 13.10
CA ARG A 26 6.31 -1.63 13.92
C ARG A 26 6.19 -3.15 13.84
N LEU A 27 6.51 -3.76 12.69
CA LEU A 27 6.15 -5.15 12.40
C LEU A 27 7.33 -6.05 12.11
N GLY A 28 8.45 -5.51 11.64
CA GLY A 28 9.63 -6.32 11.38
C GLY A 28 10.48 -5.83 10.22
N ALA A 29 11.74 -6.24 10.22
CA ALA A 29 12.77 -5.75 9.31
C ALA A 29 12.64 -6.28 7.88
N ASP A 30 11.85 -7.33 7.66
CA ASP A 30 11.68 -7.89 6.31
C ASP A 30 10.76 -7.03 5.42
N ILE A 31 10.10 -6.04 6.00
CA ILE A 31 9.25 -5.13 5.26
C ILE A 31 10.10 -4.04 4.62
N ASP A 32 9.95 -3.85 3.32
CA ASP A 32 10.70 -2.84 2.57
C ASP A 32 9.92 -2.44 1.32
N ARG A 33 10.44 -1.44 0.62
CA ARG A 33 9.91 -1.08 -0.69
C ARG A 33 10.10 -2.25 -1.64
N GLN A 34 9.09 -2.47 -2.48
CA GLN A 34 9.18 -3.47 -3.54
C GLN A 34 9.83 -2.83 -4.75
N VAL A 35 10.97 -3.35 -5.17
CA VAL A 35 11.60 -2.93 -6.42
C VAL A 35 10.79 -3.51 -7.58
N LYS A 36 10.34 -2.65 -8.48
CA LYS A 36 9.58 -3.08 -9.64
C LYS A 36 10.51 -3.73 -10.65
N THR A 37 10.23 -5.00 -10.98
CA THR A 37 10.97 -5.75 -11.98
C THR A 37 10.01 -6.23 -13.06
N GLY A 38 10.35 -5.96 -14.32
CA GLY A 38 9.50 -6.35 -15.44
C GLY A 38 8.23 -5.53 -15.53
N SER A 39 7.22 -6.07 -16.21
CA SER A 39 5.96 -5.38 -16.50
C SER A 39 4.87 -5.64 -15.48
N HIS A 40 5.04 -6.62 -14.58
CA HIS A 40 4.05 -6.97 -13.57
C HIS A 40 4.23 -6.09 -12.34
N ASP A 41 3.18 -5.36 -12.03
CA ASP A 41 3.13 -4.56 -10.81
C ASP A 41 2.60 -5.43 -9.68
N THR A 42 3.40 -5.60 -8.63
CA THR A 42 3.05 -6.41 -7.46
C THR A 42 2.87 -5.55 -6.20
N GLY A 43 2.77 -4.23 -6.38
CA GLY A 43 2.63 -3.29 -5.28
C GLY A 43 3.94 -2.61 -4.90
N ASP A 44 3.86 -1.65 -4.00
CA ASP A 44 4.97 -0.77 -3.66
C ASP A 44 5.73 -1.21 -2.41
N ILE A 45 5.13 -2.06 -1.58
CA ILE A 45 5.72 -2.52 -0.32
C ILE A 45 5.69 -4.05 -0.31
N ARG A 46 6.79 -4.66 0.13
CA ARG A 46 6.87 -6.12 0.26
C ARG A 46 6.99 -6.54 1.72
N GLY A 47 6.67 -7.80 1.98
CA GLY A 47 6.92 -8.40 3.28
C GLY A 47 5.80 -8.22 4.30
N VAL A 48 4.67 -7.64 3.92
CA VAL A 48 3.56 -7.43 4.85
C VAL A 48 2.61 -8.62 4.80
N SER A 49 2.36 -9.21 5.96
CA SER A 49 1.43 -10.32 6.08
C SER A 49 0.74 -10.28 7.44
N MET A 50 -0.40 -10.97 7.52
CA MET A 50 -1.16 -11.15 8.75
C MET A 50 -1.57 -12.61 8.81
N ALA A 51 -1.10 -13.33 9.83
CA ALA A 51 -1.41 -14.75 10.01
C ALA A 51 -1.10 -15.58 8.75
N GLY A 52 0.03 -15.31 8.11
CA GLY A 52 0.47 -16.02 6.91
C GLY A 52 -0.19 -15.54 5.62
N ARG A 53 -1.08 -14.56 5.66
CA ARG A 53 -1.75 -14.01 4.49
C ARG A 53 -1.10 -12.70 4.07
N GLY A 54 -0.70 -12.65 2.80
CA GLY A 54 0.08 -11.53 2.26
C GLY A 54 -0.77 -10.37 1.79
N PHE A 55 -0.16 -9.19 1.80
CA PHE A 55 -0.76 -7.95 1.32
C PHE A 55 -0.04 -7.45 0.08
N ALA A 56 -0.80 -6.94 -0.88
CA ALA A 56 -0.30 -6.05 -1.90
C ALA A 56 -0.67 -4.63 -1.47
N ILE A 57 0.33 -3.77 -1.35
CA ILE A 57 0.14 -2.40 -0.85
C ILE A 57 0.54 -1.43 -1.95
N GLU A 58 -0.43 -0.61 -2.37
CA GLU A 58 -0.21 0.48 -3.30
C GLU A 58 -0.10 1.78 -2.53
N CYS A 59 0.95 2.56 -2.80
CA CYS A 59 1.15 3.85 -2.14
C CYS A 59 0.87 4.98 -3.12
N LYS A 60 0.14 5.99 -2.68
CA LYS A 60 -0.25 7.14 -3.50
C LYS A 60 0.02 8.45 -2.77
N ASP A 61 0.82 9.32 -3.36
CA ASP A 61 1.00 10.68 -2.87
C ASP A 61 0.54 11.67 -3.94
N TYR A 62 -0.69 12.14 -3.80
CA TYR A 62 -1.32 13.10 -4.69
C TYR A 62 -1.68 14.38 -3.94
N GLN A 63 -0.87 14.74 -2.94
CA GLN A 63 -1.05 15.97 -2.14
C GLN A 63 -2.41 16.03 -1.44
N GLY A 64 -2.94 14.87 -1.05
CA GLY A 64 -4.22 14.77 -0.36
C GLY A 64 -5.43 14.64 -1.27
N ARG A 65 -5.23 14.69 -2.60
CA ARG A 65 -6.30 14.34 -3.54
C ARG A 65 -6.42 12.84 -3.65
N HIS A 66 -7.59 12.34 -4.00
CA HIS A 66 -7.80 10.91 -4.11
C HIS A 66 -8.64 10.54 -5.33
N GLU A 67 -8.41 9.33 -5.81
CA GLU A 67 -9.17 8.68 -6.87
C GLU A 67 -9.39 7.23 -6.44
N LEU A 68 -10.09 7.04 -5.34
CA LEU A 68 -10.15 5.74 -4.66
C LEU A 68 -10.64 4.58 -5.54
N PRO A 69 -11.69 4.74 -6.36
CA PRO A 69 -12.11 3.61 -7.21
C PRO A 69 -11.00 3.13 -8.15
N LYS A 70 -10.29 4.06 -8.78
CA LYS A 70 -9.18 3.73 -9.67
C LYS A 70 -8.04 3.05 -8.91
N TRP A 71 -7.65 3.63 -7.79
CA TRP A 71 -6.55 3.11 -6.98
C TRP A 71 -6.84 1.71 -6.43
N LEU A 72 -8.09 1.47 -6.04
CA LEU A 72 -8.48 0.16 -5.53
C LEU A 72 -8.49 -0.90 -6.64
N ARG A 73 -8.81 -0.53 -7.88
CA ARG A 73 -8.66 -1.44 -9.02
C ARG A 73 -7.19 -1.77 -9.28
N GLU A 74 -6.31 -0.78 -9.15
CA GLU A 74 -4.87 -1.00 -9.28
C GLU A 74 -4.35 -1.93 -8.19
N ALA A 75 -4.76 -1.70 -6.95
CA ALA A 75 -4.38 -2.56 -5.83
C ALA A 75 -4.86 -4.00 -6.03
N GLU A 76 -6.05 -4.20 -6.59
CA GLU A 76 -6.58 -5.54 -6.89
C GLU A 76 -5.77 -6.23 -7.99
N THR A 77 -5.34 -5.50 -9.01
CA THR A 77 -4.45 -6.04 -10.05
C THR A 77 -3.12 -6.48 -9.43
N GLU A 78 -2.55 -5.66 -8.57
CA GLU A 78 -1.29 -5.97 -7.89
C GLU A 78 -1.43 -7.16 -6.96
N ARG A 79 -2.55 -7.26 -6.25
CA ARG A 79 -2.84 -8.41 -5.41
C ARG A 79 -2.80 -9.70 -6.21
N ARG A 80 -3.44 -9.72 -7.38
CA ARG A 80 -3.45 -10.89 -8.27
C ARG A 80 -2.06 -11.20 -8.79
N ASN A 81 -1.32 -10.18 -9.22
CA ASN A 81 0.03 -10.36 -9.75
C ASN A 81 0.99 -10.91 -8.70
N ARG A 82 0.82 -10.50 -7.45
CA ARG A 82 1.65 -10.98 -6.34
C ARG A 82 1.21 -12.34 -5.81
N GLY A 83 -0.04 -12.73 -6.04
CA GLY A 83 -0.63 -13.88 -5.38
C GLY A 83 -0.94 -13.60 -3.92
N ALA A 84 -1.18 -12.35 -3.57
CA ALA A 84 -1.49 -11.94 -2.21
C ALA A 84 -2.98 -12.14 -1.90
N ASP A 85 -3.29 -12.15 -0.60
CA ASP A 85 -4.65 -12.36 -0.12
C ASP A 85 -5.44 -11.06 -0.06
N TYR A 86 -4.77 -9.94 0.20
CA TYR A 86 -5.43 -8.65 0.41
C TYR A 86 -4.73 -7.55 -0.38
N GLY A 87 -5.51 -6.65 -0.97
CA GLY A 87 -4.99 -5.46 -1.64
C GLY A 87 -5.50 -4.21 -0.94
N VAL A 88 -4.60 -3.29 -0.60
CA VAL A 88 -4.95 -2.04 0.07
C VAL A 88 -4.19 -0.88 -0.54
N VAL A 89 -4.71 0.33 -0.35
CA VAL A 89 -4.08 1.58 -0.78
C VAL A 89 -3.72 2.40 0.44
N VAL A 90 -2.46 2.81 0.55
CA VAL A 90 -2.01 3.76 1.56
C VAL A 90 -1.80 5.08 0.84
N TRP A 91 -2.42 6.14 1.30
CA TRP A 91 -2.33 7.41 0.59
C TRP A 91 -2.10 8.59 1.51
N LYS A 92 -1.42 9.59 0.94
CA LYS A 92 -0.94 10.76 1.65
C LYS A 92 -2.10 11.63 2.09
N ARG A 93 -2.21 11.83 3.39
CA ARG A 93 -3.17 12.74 3.99
C ARG A 93 -2.66 14.17 3.87
N ARG A 94 -3.56 15.10 3.53
CA ARG A 94 -3.23 16.52 3.47
C ARG A 94 -2.91 17.04 4.87
N GLY A 95 -1.86 17.86 4.97
CA GLY A 95 -1.56 18.59 6.19
C GLY A 95 -0.72 17.86 7.22
N THR A 96 -0.33 16.63 6.98
CA THR A 96 0.54 15.90 7.90
C THR A 96 1.47 14.96 7.17
N ALA A 97 2.71 14.88 7.63
CA ALA A 97 3.70 13.91 7.15
C ALA A 97 3.96 12.82 8.19
N ILE A 98 3.22 12.80 9.27
CA ILE A 98 3.37 11.76 10.31
C ILE A 98 2.92 10.42 9.72
N PRO A 99 3.79 9.40 9.68
CA PRO A 99 3.48 8.14 8.99
C PRO A 99 2.20 7.48 9.48
N GLY A 100 2.01 7.39 10.77
CA GLY A 100 0.85 6.71 11.35
C GLY A 100 -0.47 7.44 11.11
N GLU A 101 -0.44 8.68 10.62
CA GLU A 101 -1.64 9.46 10.32
C GLU A 101 -2.09 9.36 8.88
N GLN A 102 -1.34 8.66 8.04
CA GLN A 102 -1.73 8.49 6.65
C GLN A 102 -2.92 7.53 6.54
N PHE A 103 -3.64 7.59 5.43
CA PHE A 103 -4.86 6.80 5.27
C PHE A 103 -4.58 5.44 4.64
N VAL A 104 -5.28 4.42 5.12
CA VAL A 104 -5.34 3.11 4.46
C VAL A 104 -6.78 2.90 4.02
N THR A 105 -6.97 2.59 2.73
CA THR A 105 -8.29 2.36 2.17
C THR A 105 -8.34 0.99 1.50
N MET A 106 -9.44 0.31 1.70
CA MET A 106 -9.72 -0.99 1.08
C MET A 106 -11.22 -1.07 0.81
N THR A 107 -11.61 -2.04 -0.01
CA THR A 107 -13.03 -2.31 -0.21
C THR A 107 -13.61 -3.02 1.01
N LEU A 108 -14.91 -2.94 1.18
CA LEU A 108 -15.58 -3.70 2.23
C LEU A 108 -15.36 -5.21 2.05
N GLU A 109 -15.30 -5.68 0.80
CA GLU A 109 -15.01 -7.08 0.50
C GLU A 109 -13.65 -7.49 1.07
N THR A 110 -12.61 -6.67 0.86
CA THR A 110 -11.28 -6.94 1.40
C THR A 110 -11.30 -6.95 2.92
N PHE A 111 -11.96 -5.98 3.52
CA PHE A 111 -12.06 -5.90 4.98
C PHE A 111 -12.77 -7.13 5.55
N ALA A 112 -13.87 -7.55 4.94
CA ALA A 112 -14.59 -8.76 5.35
C ALA A 112 -13.71 -10.00 5.21
N ALA A 113 -12.94 -10.10 4.13
CA ALA A 113 -12.01 -11.23 3.93
C ALA A 113 -10.93 -11.28 5.01
N MET A 114 -10.41 -10.12 5.43
CA MET A 114 -9.44 -10.04 6.52
C MET A 114 -10.04 -10.56 7.83
N LEU A 115 -11.26 -10.15 8.14
CA LEU A 115 -11.94 -10.59 9.35
C LEU A 115 -12.23 -12.10 9.31
N ALA A 116 -12.69 -12.61 8.18
CA ALA A 116 -12.95 -14.04 8.01
C ALA A 116 -11.65 -14.85 8.08
N GLY A 117 -10.56 -14.32 7.55
CA GLY A 117 -9.25 -14.94 7.62
C GLY A 117 -8.74 -15.08 9.05
N ALA A 118 -8.94 -14.05 9.86
CA ALA A 118 -8.58 -14.09 11.28
C ALA A 118 -9.34 -15.19 12.02
N ASP A 119 -10.62 -15.36 11.71
CA ASP A 119 -11.44 -16.40 12.33
C ASP A 119 -10.97 -17.81 11.97
N ARG A 120 -10.36 -17.97 10.79
CA ARG A 120 -9.89 -19.27 10.32
C ARG A 120 -8.51 -19.65 10.83
N GLU A 121 -7.86 -18.80 11.57
CA GLU A 121 -6.49 -19.01 12.08
C GLU A 121 -6.42 -19.69 13.43
N GLU A 122 -7.42 -20.40 13.82
CA GLU A 122 -7.43 -21.16 15.09
C GLU A 122 -6.46 -22.31 15.11
#